data_b72df4e91da05e12c15286830a99707e
#
_entry.id   b72df4e91da05e12c15286830a99707e
#
_cell.length_a   1.000
_cell.length_b   1.000
_cell.length_c   1.000
_cell.angle_alpha   90.00
_cell.angle_beta   90.00
_cell.angle_gamma   90.00
#
_symmetry.space_group_name_H-M   'P 1'
#
loop_
_entity.id
_entity.type
_entity.pdbx_description
1 polymer ?
#
loop_
_entity_poly.entity_id
_entity_poly.type
_entity_poly.pdbx_seq_one_letter_code
_entity_poly.pdbx_strand_id
1 'polypeptide(L)'
;MKLKKGIPLIDQHDQFGFWGGKFGGSFIPETLKKPVEDLTEEFKKLRKNKKFIKKRDYYFKNYIGSPTSFIKLENLTSHLGGAQIWAKVVSEANGGAHKIYNATVH
;
A
#
# COMPACT_ATOMS: atom_id res chain seq x y z
N MET A 1 15.00 -2.49 17.98
CA MET A 1 15.61 -2.59 16.63
C MET A 1 15.51 -1.21 15.99
N LYS A 2 16.63 -0.63 15.53
CA LYS A 2 16.60 0.64 14.79
C LYS A 2 16.21 0.37 13.34
N LEU A 3 15.28 1.17 12.79
CA LEU A 3 14.90 1.07 11.38
C LEU A 3 16.11 1.32 10.48
N LYS A 4 16.28 0.47 9.47
CA LYS A 4 17.40 0.58 8.51
C LYS A 4 17.01 1.54 7.40
N LYS A 5 17.82 2.59 7.17
CA LYS A 5 17.61 3.53 6.05
C LYS A 5 17.74 2.79 4.71
N GLY A 6 16.90 3.14 3.74
CA GLY A 6 16.94 2.57 2.39
C GLY A 6 16.29 1.20 2.21
N ILE A 7 15.80 0.57 3.29
CA ILE A 7 15.03 -0.66 3.21
C ILE A 7 13.55 -0.35 3.44
N PRO A 8 12.62 -0.77 2.55
CA PRO A 8 11.20 -0.61 2.79
C PRO A 8 10.76 -1.21 4.12
N LEU A 9 9.82 -0.56 4.83
CA LEU A 9 9.34 -1.03 6.13
C LEU A 9 8.80 -2.46 6.06
N ILE A 10 8.13 -2.82 4.98
CA ILE A 10 7.60 -4.17 4.75
C ILE A 10 8.69 -5.26 4.78
N ASP A 11 9.94 -4.91 4.52
CA ASP A 11 11.07 -5.85 4.50
C ASP A 11 11.89 -5.81 5.80
N GLN A 12 11.45 -5.05 6.82
CA GLN A 12 12.19 -4.87 8.09
C GLN A 12 11.62 -5.67 9.27
N HIS A 13 10.67 -6.57 9.03
CA HIS A 13 10.22 -7.52 10.05
C HIS A 13 11.21 -8.67 10.23
N ASP A 14 11.14 -9.34 11.37
CA ASP A 14 11.86 -10.60 11.62
C ASP A 14 11.18 -11.81 10.95
N GLN A 15 11.73 -12.99 11.14
CA GLN A 15 11.18 -14.24 10.58
C GLN A 15 9.77 -14.60 11.07
N PHE A 16 9.34 -14.02 12.20
CA PHE A 16 8.01 -14.22 12.77
C PHE A 16 7.04 -13.09 12.42
N GLY A 17 7.46 -12.12 11.60
CA GLY A 17 6.65 -10.97 11.18
C GLY A 17 6.57 -9.84 12.20
N PHE A 18 7.50 -9.76 13.16
CA PHE A 18 7.54 -8.68 14.14
C PHE A 18 8.47 -7.54 13.71
N TRP A 19 8.00 -6.31 13.90
CA TRP A 19 8.79 -5.09 13.82
C TRP A 19 9.27 -4.67 15.21
N GLY A 20 10.58 -4.48 15.37
CA GLY A 20 11.16 -4.13 16.66
C GLY A 20 11.02 -5.20 17.75
N GLY A 21 10.68 -6.42 17.38
CA GLY A 21 10.50 -7.55 18.29
C GLY A 21 9.22 -7.54 19.14
N LYS A 22 8.35 -6.51 18.95
CA LYS A 22 7.13 -6.34 19.78
C LYS A 22 5.86 -6.13 18.97
N PHE A 23 5.95 -5.54 17.77
CA PHE A 23 4.80 -5.10 16.99
C PHE A 23 4.59 -5.97 15.76
N GLY A 24 3.36 -6.38 15.50
CA GLY A 24 3.02 -7.27 14.40
C GLY A 24 2.98 -8.73 14.82
N GLY A 25 3.61 -9.59 14.02
CA GLY A 25 3.57 -11.03 14.18
C GLY A 25 2.55 -11.69 13.25
N SER A 26 2.65 -13.01 13.12
CA SER A 26 1.75 -13.82 12.30
C SER A 26 0.95 -14.77 13.19
N PHE A 27 -0.30 -14.43 13.48
CA PHE A 27 -1.22 -15.19 14.33
C PHE A 27 -2.38 -15.69 13.50
N ILE A 28 -2.15 -16.76 12.75
CA ILE A 28 -3.15 -17.37 11.87
C ILE A 28 -3.43 -18.82 12.29
N PRO A 29 -4.65 -19.33 12.05
CA PRO A 29 -4.95 -20.76 12.24
C PRO A 29 -4.00 -21.64 11.45
N GLU A 30 -3.63 -22.81 12.01
CA GLU A 30 -2.69 -23.74 11.38
C GLU A 30 -3.15 -24.18 9.97
N THR A 31 -4.46 -24.32 9.78
CA THR A 31 -5.08 -24.66 8.49
C THR A 31 -4.84 -23.62 7.38
N LEU A 32 -4.60 -22.36 7.74
CA LEU A 32 -4.33 -21.26 6.80
C LEU A 32 -2.85 -20.98 6.60
N LYS A 33 -1.97 -21.60 7.37
CA LYS A 33 -0.54 -21.34 7.33
C LYS A 33 0.04 -21.58 5.94
N LYS A 34 -0.18 -22.78 5.37
CA LYS A 34 0.33 -23.13 4.04
C LYS A 34 -0.20 -22.22 2.93
N PRO A 35 -1.53 -21.96 2.81
CA PRO A 35 -2.06 -20.99 1.83
C PRO A 35 -1.47 -19.59 1.94
N VAL A 36 -1.23 -19.09 3.17
CA VAL A 36 -0.65 -17.77 3.38
C VAL A 36 0.85 -17.74 3.04
N GLU A 37 1.58 -18.81 3.31
CA GLU A 37 2.98 -18.95 2.89
C GLU A 37 3.10 -18.94 1.36
N ASP A 38 2.29 -19.72 0.64
CA ASP A 38 2.26 -19.77 -0.82
C ASP A 38 1.93 -18.38 -1.41
N LEU A 39 0.93 -17.69 -0.87
CA LEU A 39 0.58 -16.33 -1.27
C LEU A 39 1.76 -15.36 -1.04
N THR A 40 2.45 -15.49 0.09
CA THR A 40 3.60 -14.65 0.44
C THR A 40 4.75 -14.85 -0.55
N GLU A 41 5.02 -16.09 -0.96
CA GLU A 41 6.05 -16.38 -1.95
C GLU A 41 5.70 -15.81 -3.32
N GLU A 42 4.47 -15.98 -3.78
CA GLU A 42 4.02 -15.39 -5.05
C GLU A 42 4.04 -13.86 -5.01
N PHE A 43 3.63 -13.24 -3.93
CA PHE A 43 3.73 -11.80 -3.75
C PHE A 43 5.20 -11.32 -3.87
N LYS A 44 6.15 -12.02 -3.23
CA LYS A 44 7.58 -11.68 -3.31
C LYS A 44 8.12 -11.78 -4.74
N LYS A 45 7.64 -12.73 -5.54
CA LYS A 45 7.99 -12.87 -6.97
C LYS A 45 7.39 -11.75 -7.81
N LEU A 46 6.07 -11.52 -7.68
CA LEU A 46 5.31 -10.55 -8.47
C LEU A 46 5.76 -9.10 -8.21
N ARG A 47 6.04 -8.72 -6.97
CA ARG A 47 6.51 -7.36 -6.64
C ARG A 47 7.83 -6.98 -7.31
N LYS A 48 8.60 -7.95 -7.79
CA LYS A 48 9.86 -7.75 -8.52
C LYS A 48 9.71 -7.99 -10.03
N ASN A 49 8.58 -8.48 -10.48
CA ASN A 49 8.35 -8.81 -11.89
C ASN A 49 8.04 -7.54 -12.69
N LYS A 50 9.00 -7.10 -13.49
CA LYS A 50 8.89 -5.88 -14.31
C LYS A 50 7.70 -5.91 -15.28
N LYS A 51 7.37 -7.07 -15.86
CA LYS A 51 6.25 -7.22 -16.79
C LYS A 51 4.92 -7.02 -16.07
N PHE A 52 4.77 -7.63 -14.91
CA PHE A 52 3.59 -7.45 -14.05
C PHE A 52 3.43 -5.99 -13.61
N ILE A 53 4.51 -5.38 -13.08
CA ILE A 53 4.51 -3.98 -12.64
C ILE A 53 4.11 -3.06 -13.80
N LYS A 54 4.70 -3.22 -14.98
CA LYS A 54 4.37 -2.40 -16.15
C LYS A 54 2.90 -2.51 -16.55
N LYS A 55 2.34 -3.74 -16.54
CA LYS A 55 0.92 -3.97 -16.85
C LYS A 55 0.00 -3.33 -15.79
N ARG A 56 0.30 -3.52 -14.51
CA ARG A 56 -0.41 -2.90 -13.39
C ARG A 56 -0.41 -1.37 -13.51
N ASP A 57 0.76 -0.78 -13.73
CA ASP A 57 0.92 0.68 -13.80
C ASP A 57 0.22 1.27 -15.03
N TYR A 58 0.17 0.53 -16.13
CA TYR A 58 -0.63 0.90 -17.30
C TYR A 58 -2.12 1.03 -16.94
N TYR A 59 -2.70 0.05 -16.26
CA TYR A 59 -4.10 0.12 -15.84
C TYR A 59 -4.34 1.17 -14.76
N PHE A 60 -3.41 1.34 -13.83
CA PHE A 60 -3.52 2.39 -12.81
C PHE A 60 -3.59 3.77 -13.45
N LYS A 61 -2.77 4.02 -14.46
CA LYS A 61 -2.75 5.30 -15.17
C LYS A 61 -3.95 5.48 -16.11
N ASN A 62 -4.24 4.50 -16.96
CA ASN A 62 -5.15 4.67 -18.08
C ASN A 62 -6.60 4.26 -17.77
N TYR A 63 -6.81 3.39 -16.81
CA TYR A 63 -8.14 2.95 -16.39
C TYR A 63 -8.59 3.60 -15.08
N ILE A 64 -7.75 3.60 -14.06
CA ILE A 64 -8.10 4.19 -12.76
C ILE A 64 -7.97 5.72 -12.76
N GLY A 65 -7.05 6.28 -13.55
CA GLY A 65 -6.78 7.72 -13.58
C GLY A 65 -5.76 8.17 -12.54
N SER A 66 -4.84 7.29 -12.13
CA SER A 66 -3.77 7.64 -11.19
C SER A 66 -2.66 8.46 -11.86
N PRO A 67 -2.03 9.36 -11.07
CA PRO A 67 -2.34 9.71 -9.69
C PRO A 67 -3.54 10.65 -9.58
N THR A 68 -4.42 10.40 -8.60
CA THR A 68 -5.51 11.33 -8.26
C THR A 68 -4.96 12.59 -7.59
N SER A 69 -5.73 13.68 -7.59
CA SER A 69 -5.31 14.97 -7.07
C SER A 69 -4.87 14.92 -5.60
N PHE A 70 -3.86 15.72 -5.29
CA PHE A 70 -3.40 15.96 -3.93
C PHE A 70 -3.34 17.47 -3.73
N ILE A 71 -4.30 18.02 -2.99
CA ILE A 71 -4.54 19.45 -2.87
C ILE A 71 -4.39 19.94 -1.44
N LYS A 72 -3.84 21.13 -1.28
CA LYS A 72 -3.79 21.83 0.00
C LYS A 72 -5.15 22.49 0.26
N LEU A 73 -5.71 22.25 1.44
CA LEU A 73 -6.95 22.90 1.89
C LEU A 73 -6.60 24.20 2.63
N GLU A 74 -6.32 25.25 1.87
CA GLU A 74 -5.78 26.52 2.42
C GLU A 74 -6.74 27.18 3.41
N ASN A 75 -8.01 27.32 3.04
CA ASN A 75 -9.02 27.93 3.90
C ASN A 75 -9.19 27.16 5.21
N LEU A 76 -9.25 25.82 5.14
CA LEU A 76 -9.38 24.97 6.32
C LEU A 76 -8.12 25.03 7.19
N THR A 77 -6.94 25.02 6.58
CA THR A 77 -5.65 25.18 7.27
C THR A 77 -5.61 26.50 8.02
N SER A 78 -5.99 27.59 7.38
CA SER A 78 -6.01 28.93 7.98
C SER A 78 -7.05 29.06 9.11
N HIS A 79 -8.24 28.50 8.90
CA HIS A 79 -9.33 28.53 9.88
C HIS A 79 -8.96 27.81 11.18
N LEU A 80 -8.29 26.66 11.08
CA LEU A 80 -7.90 25.86 12.24
C LEU A 80 -6.61 26.35 12.92
N GLY A 81 -5.78 27.12 12.24
CA GLY A 81 -4.57 27.75 12.81
C GLY A 81 -3.50 26.79 13.32
N GLY A 82 -3.50 25.53 12.85
CA GLY A 82 -2.57 24.48 13.28
C GLY A 82 -1.74 23.89 12.14
N ALA A 83 -1.73 22.56 12.04
CA ALA A 83 -1.03 21.84 10.98
C ALA A 83 -1.61 22.14 9.60
N GLN A 84 -0.77 22.05 8.57
CA GLN A 84 -1.24 22.12 7.18
C GLN A 84 -2.11 20.91 6.86
N ILE A 85 -3.28 21.17 6.28
CA ILE A 85 -4.24 20.13 5.90
C ILE A 85 -4.23 19.93 4.40
N TRP A 86 -4.06 18.68 4.00
CA TRP A 86 -4.02 18.26 2.61
C TRP A 86 -5.05 17.16 2.35
N ALA A 87 -5.71 17.21 1.21
CA ALA A 87 -6.67 16.20 0.77
C ALA A 87 -6.10 15.37 -0.39
N LYS A 88 -6.12 14.05 -0.23
CA LYS A 88 -5.95 13.10 -1.33
C LYS A 88 -7.32 12.76 -1.89
N VAL A 89 -7.62 13.22 -3.11
CA VAL A 89 -8.96 13.15 -3.71
C VAL A 89 -9.16 11.78 -4.38
N VAL A 90 -9.52 10.78 -3.61
CA VAL A 90 -9.66 9.39 -4.08
C VAL A 90 -10.94 9.20 -4.92
N SER A 91 -11.94 10.06 -4.75
CA SER A 91 -13.18 10.04 -5.54
C SER A 91 -12.99 10.32 -7.04
N GLU A 92 -11.85 10.89 -7.44
CA GLU A 92 -11.48 11.08 -8.85
C GLU A 92 -11.08 9.77 -9.55
N ALA A 93 -10.74 8.72 -8.79
CA ALA A 93 -10.45 7.43 -9.38
C ALA A 93 -11.69 6.86 -10.07
N ASN A 94 -11.51 6.17 -11.20
CA ASN A 94 -12.61 5.47 -11.88
C ASN A 94 -13.28 4.48 -10.89
N GLY A 95 -14.60 4.58 -10.75
CA GLY A 95 -15.34 3.88 -9.71
C GLY A 95 -15.51 4.64 -8.38
N GLY A 96 -14.94 5.85 -8.25
CA GLY A 96 -15.19 6.78 -7.13
C GLY A 96 -14.59 6.39 -5.78
N ALA A 97 -13.79 5.32 -5.70
CA ALA A 97 -13.21 4.84 -4.45
C ALA A 97 -11.89 4.07 -4.64
N HIS A 98 -11.08 4.01 -3.57
CA HIS A 98 -9.78 3.32 -3.57
C HIS A 98 -9.85 1.81 -3.87
N LYS A 99 -10.98 1.16 -3.69
CA LYS A 99 -11.15 -0.29 -3.91
C LYS A 99 -10.89 -0.72 -5.36
N ILE A 100 -11.02 0.20 -6.32
CA ILE A 100 -10.72 -0.07 -7.73
C ILE A 100 -9.26 -0.52 -7.95
N TYR A 101 -8.32 -0.05 -7.13
CA TYR A 101 -6.91 -0.45 -7.22
C TYR A 101 -6.70 -1.94 -6.97
N ASN A 102 -7.46 -2.52 -6.03
CA ASN A 102 -7.43 -3.96 -5.78
C ASN A 102 -8.15 -4.72 -6.89
N ALA A 103 -9.36 -4.29 -7.26
CA ALA A 103 -10.16 -4.97 -8.27
C ALA A 103 -9.50 -5.01 -9.66
N THR A 104 -8.69 -4.03 -10.01
CA THR A 104 -8.03 -3.94 -11.34
C THR A 104 -6.86 -4.93 -11.50
N VAL A 105 -6.34 -5.50 -10.43
CA VAL A 105 -5.21 -6.46 -10.47
C VAL A 105 -5.67 -7.91 -10.53
N HIS A 106 -6.96 -8.18 -10.32
CA HIS A 106 -7.58 -9.50 -10.47
C HIS A 106 -8.07 -9.71 -11.91
#